data_7b8b2ae4758f59288e57515cb6a4e36e
#
_entry.id   7b8b2ae4758f59288e57515cb6a4e36e
#
_cell.length_a   1.000
_cell.length_b   1.000
_cell.length_c   1.000
_cell.angle_alpha   90.00
_cell.angle_beta   90.00
_cell.angle_gamma   90.00
#
_symmetry.space_group_name_H-M   'P 1'
#
loop_
_entity.id
_entity.type
_entity.pdbx_description
1 polymer ?
#
loop_
_entity_poly.entity_id
_entity_poly.type
_entity_poly.pdbx_seq_one_letter_code
_entity_poly.pdbx_strand_id
1 'polypeptide(L)'
;LEVEEIVERAELVLLAVPDDALEPLVQGLADLGRWQPGQLVAHTSGRYGAAVLAPAQRCGAIPLAIHPAMTFSGFSTDVARLVGCPMAVTAPAAVLPIAQALVVELGGEPFVLEESARPAYHAALAHGANHLLTVVTQAVRVLAAAGVEDGAATLGPLLTAALDRALHEGEAGLTGPVSRGDAGTVTAHLEALSALRDSQGRGLDDVVASYRQLATATTERCEATGRLTAEQALHLRGILGPE
;
A
#
# COMPACT_ATOMS: atom_id res chain seq x y z
N LEU A 1 13.39 28.09 -14.25
CA LEU A 1 14.56 27.64 -13.50
C LEU A 1 14.84 26.19 -13.86
N GLU A 2 16.08 25.90 -14.20
CA GLU A 2 16.52 24.50 -14.38
C GLU A 2 16.64 23.82 -13.01
N VAL A 3 16.53 22.48 -12.98
CA VAL A 3 16.56 21.72 -11.73
C VAL A 3 17.84 21.99 -10.93
N GLU A 4 18.96 22.10 -11.62
CA GLU A 4 20.28 22.38 -11.03
C GLU A 4 20.30 23.72 -10.28
N GLU A 5 19.70 24.78 -10.84
CA GLU A 5 19.65 26.10 -10.21
C GLU A 5 18.78 26.10 -8.95
N ILE A 6 17.70 25.30 -8.94
CA ILE A 6 16.82 25.14 -7.78
C ILE A 6 17.59 24.46 -6.66
N VAL A 7 18.26 23.36 -6.97
CA VAL A 7 19.02 22.55 -5.99
C VAL A 7 20.15 23.38 -5.37
N GLU A 8 20.91 24.14 -6.18
CA GLU A 8 22.02 24.95 -5.67
C GLU A 8 21.61 26.03 -4.66
N ARG A 9 20.37 26.54 -4.74
CA ARG A 9 19.88 27.66 -3.93
C ARG A 9 19.05 27.24 -2.72
N ALA A 10 18.58 26.00 -2.70
CA ALA A 10 17.68 25.52 -1.65
C ALA A 10 18.46 25.06 -0.42
N GLU A 11 17.99 25.43 0.77
CA GLU A 11 18.46 24.86 2.03
C GLU A 11 17.86 23.48 2.30
N LEU A 12 16.63 23.26 1.80
CA LEU A 12 15.92 21.98 1.82
C LEU A 12 15.46 21.62 0.41
N VAL A 13 15.88 20.47 -0.09
CA VAL A 13 15.42 19.87 -1.34
C VAL A 13 14.51 18.71 -1.05
N LEU A 14 13.27 18.75 -1.53
CA LEU A 14 12.33 17.65 -1.44
C LEU A 14 12.21 16.94 -2.80
N LEU A 15 12.60 15.67 -2.85
CA LEU A 15 12.54 14.82 -4.04
C LEU A 15 11.24 13.99 -4.01
N ALA A 16 10.21 14.46 -4.70
CA ALA A 16 8.92 13.80 -4.87
C ALA A 16 8.80 13.24 -6.30
N VAL A 17 9.69 12.33 -6.63
CA VAL A 17 9.79 11.68 -7.95
C VAL A 17 9.46 10.18 -7.85
N PRO A 18 9.11 9.50 -8.96
CA PRO A 18 8.96 8.05 -8.96
C PRO A 18 10.22 7.34 -8.44
N ASP A 19 10.04 6.22 -7.77
CA ASP A 19 11.12 5.44 -7.14
C ASP A 19 12.27 5.13 -8.13
N ASP A 20 11.93 4.76 -9.37
CA ASP A 20 12.92 4.43 -10.40
C ASP A 20 13.72 5.63 -10.91
N ALA A 21 13.21 6.86 -10.69
CA ALA A 21 13.89 8.09 -11.06
C ALA A 21 14.77 8.66 -9.93
N LEU A 22 14.56 8.21 -8.69
CA LEU A 22 15.18 8.81 -7.51
C LEU A 22 16.71 8.64 -7.52
N GLU A 23 17.20 7.41 -7.63
CA GLU A 23 18.63 7.12 -7.60
C GLU A 23 19.39 7.78 -8.78
N PRO A 24 18.95 7.66 -10.05
CA PRO A 24 19.57 8.35 -11.18
C PRO A 24 19.59 9.87 -11.01
N LEU A 25 18.54 10.48 -10.49
CA LEU A 25 18.47 11.93 -10.26
C LEU A 25 19.49 12.37 -9.21
N VAL A 26 19.56 11.67 -8.08
CA VAL A 26 20.50 11.99 -6.99
C VAL A 26 21.94 11.83 -7.46
N GLN A 27 22.25 10.77 -8.22
CA GLN A 27 23.58 10.55 -8.75
C GLN A 27 23.93 11.61 -9.81
N GLY A 28 23.02 11.91 -10.74
CA GLY A 28 23.26 12.91 -11.79
C GLY A 28 23.56 14.30 -11.22
N LEU A 29 22.81 14.72 -10.20
CA LEU A 29 23.08 15.99 -9.51
C LEU A 29 24.40 15.98 -8.74
N ALA A 30 24.82 14.83 -8.20
CA ALA A 30 26.13 14.67 -7.57
C ALA A 30 27.27 14.77 -8.59
N ASP A 31 27.14 14.13 -9.74
CA ASP A 31 28.13 14.17 -10.82
C ASP A 31 28.30 15.58 -11.39
N LEU A 32 27.24 16.36 -11.38
CA LEU A 32 27.24 17.78 -11.77
C LEU A 32 27.71 18.72 -10.64
N GLY A 33 27.99 18.20 -9.44
CA GLY A 33 28.45 18.98 -8.28
C GLY A 33 27.41 19.99 -7.77
N ARG A 34 26.10 19.63 -7.83
CA ARG A 34 25.00 20.55 -7.46
C ARG A 34 24.63 20.51 -5.98
N TRP A 35 24.94 19.42 -5.28
CA TRP A 35 24.65 19.30 -3.86
C TRP A 35 25.56 20.20 -3.01
N GLN A 36 24.98 20.84 -1.98
CA GLN A 36 25.72 21.76 -1.12
C GLN A 36 25.97 21.13 0.26
N PRO A 37 27.14 21.39 0.88
CA PRO A 37 27.40 20.96 2.27
C PRO A 37 26.38 21.55 3.25
N GLY A 38 25.82 20.70 4.11
CA GLY A 38 24.81 21.09 5.10
C GLY A 38 23.38 21.21 4.55
N GLN A 39 23.19 21.05 3.23
CA GLN A 39 21.87 21.08 2.60
C GLN A 39 21.04 19.87 3.06
N LEU A 40 19.78 20.09 3.47
CA LEU A 40 18.84 19.03 3.77
C LEU A 40 18.29 18.45 2.46
N VAL A 41 18.44 17.16 2.25
CA VAL A 41 17.89 16.46 1.09
C VAL A 41 16.93 15.38 1.56
N ALA A 42 15.64 15.59 1.31
CA ALA A 42 14.58 14.68 1.69
C ALA A 42 13.96 14.03 0.45
N HIS A 43 13.52 12.78 0.57
CA HIS A 43 12.67 12.14 -0.42
C HIS A 43 11.43 11.52 0.23
N THR A 44 10.39 11.29 -0.59
CA THR A 44 9.10 10.75 -0.14
C THR A 44 8.88 9.28 -0.53
N SER A 45 9.90 8.57 -1.00
CA SER A 45 9.77 7.14 -1.30
C SER A 45 9.46 6.32 -0.03
N GLY A 46 8.49 5.43 -0.12
CA GLY A 46 8.21 4.45 0.93
C GLY A 46 9.20 3.29 0.95
N ARG A 47 9.74 2.94 -0.21
CA ARG A 47 10.63 1.81 -0.43
C ARG A 47 12.07 2.09 0.00
N TYR A 48 12.58 3.28 -0.35
CA TYR A 48 13.97 3.65 -0.07
C TYR A 48 14.10 4.34 1.29
N GLY A 49 15.23 4.10 1.96
CA GLY A 49 15.64 4.86 3.14
C GLY A 49 16.63 5.96 2.78
N ALA A 50 17.39 6.43 3.77
CA ALA A 50 18.36 7.50 3.56
C ALA A 50 19.56 7.08 2.67
N ALA A 51 19.84 5.79 2.53
CA ALA A 51 20.99 5.26 1.78
C ALA A 51 20.94 5.60 0.27
N VAL A 52 19.76 5.74 -0.33
CA VAL A 52 19.62 6.15 -1.75
C VAL A 52 20.19 7.55 -1.99
N LEU A 53 20.26 8.38 -0.95
CA LEU A 53 20.84 9.73 -0.98
C LEU A 53 22.37 9.75 -0.74
N ALA A 54 23.04 8.59 -0.68
CA ALA A 54 24.47 8.52 -0.44
C ALA A 54 25.33 9.37 -1.43
N PRO A 55 24.97 9.51 -2.73
CA PRO A 55 25.69 10.44 -3.61
C PRO A 55 25.65 11.90 -3.12
N ALA A 56 24.50 12.39 -2.68
CA ALA A 56 24.35 13.73 -2.11
C ALA A 56 25.09 13.84 -0.76
N GLN A 57 25.00 12.82 0.07
CA GLN A 57 25.69 12.77 1.36
C GLN A 57 27.21 12.86 1.20
N ARG A 58 27.80 12.23 0.18
CA ARG A 58 29.25 12.37 -0.11
C ARG A 58 29.65 13.80 -0.48
N CYS A 59 28.72 14.60 -0.96
CA CYS A 59 28.93 16.04 -1.20
C CYS A 59 28.68 16.90 0.05
N GLY A 60 28.38 16.28 1.21
CA GLY A 60 28.14 16.98 2.47
C GLY A 60 26.67 17.30 2.75
N ALA A 61 25.73 16.89 1.92
CA ALA A 61 24.31 17.03 2.18
C ALA A 61 23.83 16.08 3.29
N ILE A 62 22.73 16.42 3.92
CA ILE A 62 22.10 15.69 5.03
C ILE A 62 20.93 14.89 4.50
N PRO A 63 21.03 13.54 4.45
CA PRO A 63 20.00 12.70 3.84
C PRO A 63 18.84 12.42 4.79
N LEU A 64 17.61 12.60 4.31
CA LEU A 64 16.36 12.34 5.03
C LEU A 64 15.42 11.53 4.15
N ALA A 65 14.83 10.47 4.70
CA ALA A 65 13.74 9.74 4.07
C ALA A 65 12.46 9.93 4.87
N ILE A 66 11.46 10.60 4.31
CA ILE A 66 10.19 10.94 4.98
C ILE A 66 9.05 10.47 4.07
N HIS A 67 8.34 9.44 4.48
CA HIS A 67 7.26 8.87 3.67
C HIS A 67 5.91 9.02 4.37
N PRO A 68 5.00 9.86 3.86
CA PRO A 68 3.62 9.93 4.33
C PRO A 68 2.87 8.63 3.99
N ALA A 69 2.29 7.97 5.02
CA ALA A 69 1.51 6.75 4.83
C ALA A 69 0.08 7.08 4.36
N MET A 70 -0.04 7.73 3.20
CA MET A 70 -1.33 8.11 2.61
C MET A 70 -1.31 8.00 1.09
N THR A 71 -2.50 7.95 0.49
CA THR A 71 -2.66 8.04 -0.96
C THR A 71 -2.89 9.50 -1.35
N PHE A 72 -2.05 10.01 -2.24
CA PHE A 72 -2.21 11.34 -2.83
C PHE A 72 -3.13 11.26 -4.06
N SER A 73 -4.15 12.11 -4.08
CA SER A 73 -5.10 12.23 -5.19
C SER A 73 -4.72 13.34 -6.18
N GLY A 74 -3.77 14.20 -5.83
CA GLY A 74 -3.39 15.40 -6.58
C GLY A 74 -4.33 16.59 -6.39
N PHE A 75 -5.30 16.49 -5.47
CA PHE A 75 -6.21 17.58 -5.14
C PHE A 75 -5.78 18.31 -3.86
N SER A 76 -6.23 19.56 -3.70
CA SER A 76 -5.93 20.37 -2.52
C SER A 76 -6.41 19.76 -1.19
N THR A 77 -7.37 18.85 -1.24
CA THR A 77 -7.85 18.07 -0.09
C THR A 77 -6.76 17.20 0.52
N ASP A 78 -5.72 16.84 -0.23
CA ASP A 78 -4.60 16.04 0.28
C ASP A 78 -3.82 16.80 1.35
N VAL A 79 -3.74 18.14 1.27
CA VAL A 79 -3.07 18.97 2.27
C VAL A 79 -3.74 18.82 3.64
N ALA A 80 -5.07 18.81 3.68
CA ALA A 80 -5.81 18.60 4.92
C ALA A 80 -5.61 17.18 5.49
N ARG A 81 -5.36 16.19 4.63
CA ARG A 81 -5.11 14.80 5.02
C ARG A 81 -3.70 14.56 5.58
N LEU A 82 -2.77 15.50 5.40
CA LEU A 82 -1.46 15.42 6.02
C LEU A 82 -1.54 15.61 7.55
N VAL A 83 -2.56 16.32 8.04
CA VAL A 83 -2.76 16.53 9.46
C VAL A 83 -3.07 15.19 10.14
N GLY A 84 -2.22 14.79 11.09
CA GLY A 84 -2.31 13.50 11.77
C GLY A 84 -1.87 12.30 10.91
N CYS A 85 -1.37 12.51 9.69
CA CYS A 85 -0.87 11.43 8.84
C CYS A 85 0.39 10.80 9.46
N PRO A 86 0.43 9.48 9.69
CA PRO A 86 1.66 8.82 10.10
C PRO A 86 2.71 8.91 9.00
N MET A 87 3.93 9.35 9.36
CA MET A 87 5.03 9.47 8.41
C MET A 87 6.26 8.68 8.88
N ALA A 88 6.69 7.73 8.04
CA ALA A 88 7.89 6.94 8.33
C ALA A 88 9.14 7.79 8.09
N VAL A 89 10.00 7.88 9.09
CA VAL A 89 11.24 8.65 9.06
C VAL A 89 12.44 7.71 9.17
N THR A 90 13.39 7.85 8.23
CA THR A 90 14.72 7.22 8.30
C THR A 90 15.76 8.28 8.03
N ALA A 91 16.69 8.44 8.96
CA ALA A 91 17.79 9.39 8.86
C ALA A 91 18.96 8.95 9.73
N PRO A 92 20.19 9.45 9.51
CA PRO A 92 21.28 9.26 10.46
C PRO A 92 20.90 9.76 11.87
N ALA A 93 21.32 9.04 12.91
CA ALA A 93 20.89 9.31 14.29
C ALA A 93 21.08 10.77 14.73
N ALA A 94 22.17 11.40 14.29
CA ALA A 94 22.48 12.80 14.66
C ALA A 94 21.48 13.82 14.08
N VAL A 95 20.80 13.49 12.99
CA VAL A 95 19.86 14.40 12.28
C VAL A 95 18.41 13.92 12.30
N LEU A 96 18.16 12.77 12.92
CA LEU A 96 16.81 12.22 13.08
C LEU A 96 15.82 13.22 13.72
N PRO A 97 16.20 14.01 14.75
CA PRO A 97 15.32 15.03 15.30
C PRO A 97 14.89 16.10 14.30
N ILE A 98 15.76 16.44 13.34
CA ILE A 98 15.44 17.40 12.28
C ILE A 98 14.36 16.82 11.34
N ALA A 99 14.51 15.56 10.94
CA ALA A 99 13.53 14.89 10.09
C ALA A 99 12.16 14.77 10.80
N GLN A 100 12.15 14.45 12.09
CA GLN A 100 10.94 14.41 12.90
C GLN A 100 10.27 15.79 13.03
N ALA A 101 11.06 16.84 13.23
CA ALA A 101 10.55 18.20 13.30
C ALA A 101 9.89 18.64 11.99
N LEU A 102 10.49 18.30 10.84
CA LEU A 102 9.90 18.57 9.53
C LEU A 102 8.53 17.91 9.36
N VAL A 103 8.38 16.67 9.84
CA VAL A 103 7.09 15.97 9.80
C VAL A 103 6.05 16.67 10.67
N VAL A 104 6.42 17.11 11.86
CA VAL A 104 5.53 17.84 12.78
C VAL A 104 5.11 19.18 12.17
N GLU A 105 6.03 19.90 11.53
CA GLU A 105 5.73 21.15 10.82
C GLU A 105 4.74 20.95 9.65
N LEU A 106 4.80 19.77 9.00
CA LEU A 106 3.81 19.39 7.97
C LEU A 106 2.46 18.96 8.56
N GLY A 107 2.34 18.91 9.88
CA GLY A 107 1.14 18.46 10.59
C GLY A 107 1.01 16.95 10.72
N GLY A 108 2.02 16.17 10.32
CA GLY A 108 2.03 14.71 10.40
C GLY A 108 2.55 14.18 11.73
N GLU A 109 2.46 12.86 11.89
CA GLU A 109 2.93 12.13 13.07
C GLU A 109 4.17 11.28 12.70
N PRO A 110 5.39 11.67 13.13
CA PRO A 110 6.59 10.95 12.75
C PRO A 110 6.74 9.66 13.55
N PHE A 111 7.09 8.58 12.87
CA PHE A 111 7.62 7.38 13.50
C PHE A 111 8.93 6.94 12.84
N VAL A 112 9.85 6.43 13.65
CA VAL A 112 11.15 6.00 13.15
C VAL A 112 11.02 4.62 12.52
N LEU A 113 11.56 4.50 11.32
CA LEU A 113 11.61 3.23 10.59
C LEU A 113 13.06 2.94 10.19
N GLU A 114 13.56 1.77 10.55
CA GLU A 114 14.89 1.32 10.18
C GLU A 114 15.04 1.16 8.65
N GLU A 115 16.23 1.47 8.14
CA GLU A 115 16.56 1.34 6.71
C GLU A 115 16.16 -0.02 6.13
N SER A 116 16.53 -1.11 6.83
CA SER A 116 16.26 -2.48 6.41
C SER A 116 14.78 -2.87 6.42
N ALA A 117 13.95 -2.16 7.16
CA ALA A 117 12.51 -2.43 7.25
C ALA A 117 11.70 -1.75 6.13
N ARG A 118 12.27 -0.78 5.42
CA ARG A 118 11.59 -0.01 4.39
C ARG A 118 10.92 -0.84 3.28
N PRO A 119 11.58 -1.85 2.70
CA PRO A 119 10.94 -2.66 1.66
C PRO A 119 9.70 -3.40 2.17
N ALA A 120 9.77 -4.00 3.36
CA ALA A 120 8.63 -4.71 3.96
C ALA A 120 7.50 -3.75 4.34
N TYR A 121 7.83 -2.59 4.91
CA TYR A 121 6.87 -1.53 5.20
C TYR A 121 6.12 -1.09 3.94
N HIS A 122 6.83 -0.77 2.86
CA HIS A 122 6.21 -0.34 1.62
C HIS A 122 5.35 -1.44 0.98
N ALA A 123 5.83 -2.69 1.02
CA ALA A 123 5.05 -3.84 0.54
C ALA A 123 3.75 -4.02 1.35
N ALA A 124 3.79 -3.84 2.67
CA ALA A 124 2.60 -3.91 3.52
C ALA A 124 1.56 -2.83 3.17
N LEU A 125 2.00 -1.58 2.95
CA LEU A 125 1.11 -0.49 2.53
C LEU A 125 0.51 -0.75 1.14
N ALA A 126 1.32 -1.21 0.19
CA ALA A 126 0.84 -1.57 -1.14
C ALA A 126 -0.16 -2.72 -1.09
N HIS A 127 0.11 -3.75 -0.28
CA HIS A 127 -0.80 -4.87 -0.10
C HIS A 127 -2.12 -4.43 0.55
N GLY A 128 -2.06 -3.65 1.64
CA GLY A 128 -3.24 -3.22 2.38
C GLY A 128 -4.10 -2.17 1.66
N ALA A 129 -3.47 -1.26 0.91
CA ALA A 129 -4.18 -0.16 0.25
C ALA A 129 -4.39 -0.40 -1.25
N ASN A 130 -3.33 -0.71 -2.01
CA ASN A 130 -3.45 -0.79 -3.47
C ASN A 130 -4.20 -2.04 -3.92
N HIS A 131 -3.93 -3.20 -3.29
CA HIS A 131 -4.68 -4.42 -3.60
C HIS A 131 -6.13 -4.35 -3.10
N LEU A 132 -6.41 -3.63 -2.01
CA LEU A 132 -7.80 -3.36 -1.59
C LEU A 132 -8.57 -2.66 -2.72
N LEU A 133 -7.96 -1.67 -3.38
CA LEU A 133 -8.59 -0.99 -4.52
C LEU A 133 -8.94 -1.97 -5.65
N THR A 134 -8.04 -2.91 -5.95
CA THR A 134 -8.28 -3.98 -6.93
C THR A 134 -9.47 -4.83 -6.54
N VAL A 135 -9.52 -5.31 -5.29
CA VAL A 135 -10.64 -6.15 -4.80
C VAL A 135 -11.96 -5.39 -4.86
N VAL A 136 -11.99 -4.14 -4.44
CA VAL A 136 -13.21 -3.31 -4.45
C VAL A 136 -13.71 -3.07 -5.89
N THR A 137 -12.81 -2.72 -6.82
CA THR A 137 -13.19 -2.49 -8.22
C THR A 137 -13.66 -3.77 -8.90
N GLN A 138 -13.07 -4.92 -8.60
CA GLN A 138 -13.54 -6.23 -9.05
C GLN A 138 -14.94 -6.52 -8.50
N ALA A 139 -15.21 -6.28 -7.23
CA ALA A 139 -16.52 -6.51 -6.62
C ALA A 139 -17.61 -5.61 -7.24
N VAL A 140 -17.29 -4.34 -7.51
CA VAL A 140 -18.20 -3.42 -8.24
C VAL A 140 -18.53 -3.95 -9.66
N ARG A 141 -17.52 -4.47 -10.38
CA ARG A 141 -17.72 -5.09 -11.70
C ARG A 141 -18.63 -6.33 -11.64
N VAL A 142 -18.45 -7.18 -10.62
CA VAL A 142 -19.32 -8.34 -10.40
C VAL A 142 -20.77 -7.92 -10.16
N LEU A 143 -20.99 -6.93 -9.29
CA LEU A 143 -22.33 -6.41 -9.03
C LEU A 143 -22.98 -5.82 -10.27
N ALA A 144 -22.24 -5.06 -11.07
CA ALA A 144 -22.73 -4.53 -12.33
C ALA A 144 -23.11 -5.66 -13.32
N ALA A 145 -22.29 -6.70 -13.44
CA ALA A 145 -22.56 -7.88 -14.26
C ALA A 145 -23.78 -8.69 -13.75
N ALA A 146 -24.06 -8.63 -12.45
CA ALA A 146 -25.25 -9.21 -11.84
C ALA A 146 -26.51 -8.31 -11.91
N GLY A 147 -26.42 -7.13 -12.55
CA GLY A 147 -27.55 -6.20 -12.73
C GLY A 147 -27.77 -5.21 -11.61
N VAL A 148 -26.81 -5.03 -10.70
CA VAL A 148 -26.87 -4.01 -9.65
C VAL A 148 -26.38 -2.68 -10.20
N GLU A 149 -27.25 -1.68 -10.29
CA GLU A 149 -26.96 -0.37 -10.91
C GLU A 149 -25.90 0.44 -10.18
N ASP A 150 -25.95 0.49 -8.83
CA ASP A 150 -24.99 1.20 -8.00
C ASP A 150 -24.26 0.22 -7.06
N GLY A 151 -23.27 -0.45 -7.62
CA GLY A 151 -22.43 -1.38 -6.88
C GLY A 151 -21.58 -0.69 -5.79
N ALA A 152 -21.18 0.55 -6.02
CA ALA A 152 -20.38 1.30 -5.05
C ALA A 152 -21.20 1.66 -3.81
N ALA A 153 -22.41 2.20 -3.98
CA ALA A 153 -23.33 2.49 -2.87
C ALA A 153 -23.73 1.20 -2.12
N THR A 154 -23.92 0.09 -2.85
CA THR A 154 -24.24 -1.22 -2.26
C THR A 154 -23.09 -1.75 -1.37
N LEU A 155 -21.85 -1.61 -1.82
CA LEU A 155 -20.67 -2.10 -1.09
C LEU A 155 -20.21 -1.19 0.03
N GLY A 156 -20.44 0.11 -0.07
CA GLY A 156 -19.87 1.11 0.84
C GLY A 156 -20.04 0.77 2.33
N PRO A 157 -21.26 0.54 2.83
CA PRO A 157 -21.48 0.19 4.24
C PRO A 157 -20.80 -1.11 4.66
N LEU A 158 -20.80 -2.12 3.77
CA LEU A 158 -20.19 -3.42 4.03
C LEU A 158 -18.67 -3.31 4.11
N LEU A 159 -18.04 -2.58 3.20
CA LEU A 159 -16.60 -2.36 3.18
C LEU A 159 -16.13 -1.56 4.39
N THR A 160 -16.87 -0.52 4.77
CA THR A 160 -16.55 0.28 5.97
C THR A 160 -16.57 -0.60 7.22
N ALA A 161 -17.60 -1.41 7.42
CA ALA A 161 -17.71 -2.31 8.56
C ALA A 161 -16.62 -3.41 8.55
N ALA A 162 -16.29 -3.95 7.36
CA ALA A 162 -15.25 -4.96 7.22
C ALA A 162 -13.85 -4.39 7.53
N LEU A 163 -13.56 -3.17 7.06
CA LEU A 163 -12.30 -2.49 7.32
C LEU A 163 -12.15 -2.15 8.80
N ASP A 164 -13.18 -1.56 9.41
CA ASP A 164 -13.20 -1.24 10.83
C ASP A 164 -12.95 -2.50 11.69
N ARG A 165 -13.64 -3.58 11.36
CA ARG A 165 -13.45 -4.86 12.03
C ARG A 165 -12.04 -5.42 11.86
N ALA A 166 -11.47 -5.37 10.65
CA ALA A 166 -10.13 -5.85 10.39
C ALA A 166 -9.07 -5.08 11.18
N LEU A 167 -9.22 -3.76 11.31
CA LEU A 167 -8.29 -2.90 12.04
C LEU A 167 -8.36 -3.09 13.56
N HIS A 168 -9.54 -3.41 14.12
CA HIS A 168 -9.75 -3.57 15.56
C HIS A 168 -9.57 -5.01 16.04
N GLU A 169 -10.05 -6.00 15.28
CA GLU A 169 -10.07 -7.40 15.67
C GLU A 169 -8.95 -8.23 15.00
N GLY A 170 -8.31 -7.71 13.96
CA GLY A 170 -7.32 -8.43 13.19
C GLY A 170 -7.91 -9.73 12.60
N GLU A 171 -7.18 -10.84 12.71
CA GLU A 171 -7.60 -12.14 12.19
C GLU A 171 -8.86 -12.68 12.89
N ALA A 172 -9.13 -12.24 14.11
CA ALA A 172 -10.36 -12.57 14.81
C ALA A 172 -11.60 -12.05 14.08
N GLY A 173 -11.46 -11.00 13.29
CA GLY A 173 -12.51 -10.44 12.45
C GLY A 173 -12.84 -11.21 11.18
N LEU A 174 -12.05 -12.23 10.78
CA LEU A 174 -12.34 -13.04 9.59
C LEU A 174 -13.73 -13.66 9.66
N THR A 175 -14.52 -13.52 8.60
CA THR A 175 -15.89 -14.02 8.49
C THR A 175 -16.19 -14.47 7.06
N GLY A 176 -17.40 -14.95 6.84
CA GLY A 176 -17.84 -15.42 5.53
C GLY A 176 -17.81 -16.93 5.36
N PRO A 177 -18.19 -17.44 4.18
CA PRO A 177 -18.33 -18.89 3.96
C PRO A 177 -17.00 -19.64 4.10
N VAL A 178 -15.90 -19.07 3.61
CA VAL A 178 -14.57 -19.69 3.72
C VAL A 178 -14.19 -19.88 5.18
N SER A 179 -14.31 -18.83 6.02
CA SER A 179 -13.94 -18.92 7.44
C SER A 179 -14.81 -19.84 8.26
N ARG A 180 -15.99 -20.22 7.74
CA ARG A 180 -16.91 -21.20 8.37
C ARG A 180 -16.80 -22.61 7.78
N GLY A 181 -15.94 -22.80 6.76
CA GLY A 181 -15.82 -24.11 6.10
C GLY A 181 -17.01 -24.46 5.20
N ASP A 182 -17.79 -23.46 4.75
CA ASP A 182 -18.98 -23.67 3.91
C ASP A 182 -18.57 -23.90 2.44
N ALA A 183 -18.14 -25.12 2.18
CA ALA A 183 -17.65 -25.55 0.86
C ALA A 183 -18.69 -25.43 -0.23
N GLY A 184 -19.99 -25.67 0.08
CA GLY A 184 -21.09 -25.57 -0.87
C GLY A 184 -21.25 -24.15 -1.37
N THR A 185 -21.25 -23.16 -0.49
CA THR A 185 -21.32 -21.75 -0.86
C THR A 185 -20.09 -21.31 -1.67
N VAL A 186 -18.88 -21.77 -1.29
CA VAL A 186 -17.65 -21.43 -2.05
C VAL A 186 -17.71 -21.99 -3.48
N THR A 187 -18.19 -23.21 -3.66
CA THR A 187 -18.40 -23.81 -5.00
C THR A 187 -19.39 -22.98 -5.82
N ALA A 188 -20.55 -22.64 -5.25
CA ALA A 188 -21.56 -21.83 -5.93
C ALA A 188 -21.01 -20.44 -6.32
N HIS A 189 -20.17 -19.81 -5.48
CA HIS A 189 -19.52 -18.56 -5.83
C HIS A 189 -18.61 -18.69 -7.05
N LEU A 190 -17.77 -19.73 -7.11
CA LEU A 190 -16.85 -19.96 -8.23
C LEU A 190 -17.61 -20.24 -9.52
N GLU A 191 -18.69 -21.02 -9.48
CA GLU A 191 -19.56 -21.30 -10.62
C GLU A 191 -20.20 -20.01 -11.12
N ALA A 192 -20.78 -19.20 -10.22
CA ALA A 192 -21.41 -17.94 -10.56
C ALA A 192 -20.41 -16.96 -11.19
N LEU A 193 -19.24 -16.75 -10.56
CA LEU A 193 -18.20 -15.85 -11.06
C LEU A 193 -17.67 -16.27 -12.43
N SER A 194 -17.51 -17.60 -12.66
CA SER A 194 -17.04 -18.14 -13.94
C SER A 194 -18.08 -17.99 -15.05
N ALA A 195 -19.37 -18.01 -14.70
CA ALA A 195 -20.46 -17.86 -15.66
C ALA A 195 -20.75 -16.40 -16.04
N LEU A 196 -20.44 -15.45 -15.16
CA LEU A 196 -20.72 -14.03 -15.37
C LEU A 196 -19.94 -13.45 -16.57
N ARG A 197 -20.59 -12.50 -17.24
CA ARG A 197 -20.00 -11.72 -18.33
C ARG A 197 -20.26 -10.24 -18.08
N ASP A 198 -19.29 -9.41 -18.43
CA ASP A 198 -19.46 -7.95 -18.37
C ASP A 198 -20.41 -7.45 -19.50
N SER A 199 -20.67 -6.16 -19.52
CA SER A 199 -21.52 -5.51 -20.56
C SER A 199 -20.99 -5.65 -21.99
N GLN A 200 -19.74 -6.09 -22.16
CA GLN A 200 -19.09 -6.36 -23.45
C GLN A 200 -18.99 -7.86 -23.75
N GLY A 201 -19.60 -8.71 -22.92
CA GLY A 201 -19.59 -10.17 -23.09
C GLY A 201 -18.27 -10.85 -22.67
N ARG A 202 -17.33 -10.13 -22.01
CA ARG A 202 -16.05 -10.68 -21.55
C ARG A 202 -16.21 -11.38 -20.21
N GLY A 203 -15.50 -12.49 -20.02
CA GLY A 203 -15.41 -13.17 -18.72
C GLY A 203 -14.74 -12.32 -17.64
N LEU A 204 -14.95 -12.69 -16.39
CA LEU A 204 -14.33 -12.05 -15.22
C LEU A 204 -13.23 -12.95 -14.64
N ASP A 205 -12.34 -13.47 -15.49
CA ASP A 205 -11.32 -14.44 -15.12
C ASP A 205 -10.33 -13.90 -14.08
N ASP A 206 -10.02 -12.58 -14.12
CA ASP A 206 -9.23 -11.87 -13.13
C ASP A 206 -9.89 -11.89 -11.74
N VAL A 207 -11.22 -11.84 -11.68
CA VAL A 207 -11.98 -11.90 -10.43
C VAL A 207 -11.94 -13.31 -9.86
N VAL A 208 -12.14 -14.33 -10.72
CA VAL A 208 -12.07 -15.74 -10.32
C VAL A 208 -10.69 -16.07 -9.74
N ALA A 209 -9.63 -15.62 -10.41
CA ALA A 209 -8.26 -15.80 -9.93
C ALA A 209 -8.04 -15.16 -8.56
N SER A 210 -8.39 -13.87 -8.41
CA SER A 210 -8.28 -13.16 -7.12
C SER A 210 -9.12 -13.82 -6.02
N TYR A 211 -10.34 -14.25 -6.33
CA TYR A 211 -11.21 -14.93 -5.37
C TYR A 211 -10.55 -16.21 -4.84
N ARG A 212 -9.98 -17.04 -5.75
CA ARG A 212 -9.31 -18.29 -5.37
C ARG A 212 -8.12 -18.02 -4.44
N GLN A 213 -7.24 -17.09 -4.80
CA GLN A 213 -6.05 -16.76 -4.00
C GLN A 213 -6.42 -16.24 -2.61
N LEU A 214 -7.37 -15.31 -2.51
CA LEU A 214 -7.82 -14.77 -1.23
C LEU A 214 -8.55 -15.80 -0.39
N ALA A 215 -9.36 -16.67 -1.01
CA ALA A 215 -10.04 -17.77 -0.30
C ALA A 215 -9.03 -18.81 0.23
N THR A 216 -7.97 -19.11 -0.56
CA THR A 216 -6.89 -20.00 -0.11
C THR A 216 -6.16 -19.41 1.10
N ALA A 217 -5.73 -18.14 1.02
CA ALA A 217 -5.09 -17.46 2.15
C ALA A 217 -6.00 -17.40 3.39
N THR A 218 -7.31 -17.17 3.21
CA THR A 218 -8.26 -17.18 4.30
C THR A 218 -8.38 -18.59 4.93
N THR A 219 -8.40 -19.64 4.11
CA THR A 219 -8.46 -21.03 4.57
C THR A 219 -7.24 -21.36 5.43
N GLU A 220 -6.04 -21.02 4.98
CA GLU A 220 -4.79 -21.26 5.72
C GLU A 220 -4.77 -20.53 7.06
N ARG A 221 -5.17 -19.25 7.08
CA ARG A 221 -5.26 -18.49 8.33
C ARG A 221 -6.28 -19.07 9.31
N CYS A 222 -7.44 -19.49 8.80
CA CYS A 222 -8.48 -20.08 9.64
C CYS A 222 -8.09 -21.48 10.17
N GLU A 223 -7.35 -22.27 9.41
CA GLU A 223 -6.79 -23.54 9.87
C GLU A 223 -5.71 -23.30 10.94
N ALA A 224 -4.77 -22.39 10.68
CA ALA A 224 -3.69 -22.08 11.63
C ALA A 224 -4.21 -21.53 12.98
N THR A 225 -5.35 -20.85 12.98
CA THR A 225 -6.01 -20.33 14.20
C THR A 225 -7.02 -21.28 14.81
N GLY A 226 -7.18 -22.51 14.28
CA GLY A 226 -8.11 -23.50 14.78
C GLY A 226 -9.60 -23.22 14.52
N ARG A 227 -9.92 -22.27 13.64
CA ARG A 227 -11.31 -21.98 13.22
C ARG A 227 -11.85 -23.00 12.23
N LEU A 228 -10.98 -23.57 11.42
CA LEU A 228 -11.28 -24.70 10.55
C LEU A 228 -10.57 -25.94 11.06
N THR A 229 -11.24 -27.09 10.95
CA THR A 229 -10.59 -28.39 11.10
C THR A 229 -9.72 -28.66 9.86
N ALA A 230 -8.72 -29.53 9.99
CA ALA A 230 -7.90 -29.98 8.87
C ALA A 230 -8.74 -30.58 7.72
N GLU A 231 -9.84 -31.29 8.04
CA GLU A 231 -10.76 -31.85 7.05
C GLU A 231 -11.49 -30.74 6.25
N GLN A 232 -12.01 -29.72 6.95
CA GLN A 232 -12.65 -28.57 6.29
C GLN A 232 -11.67 -27.79 5.41
N ALA A 233 -10.47 -27.55 5.90
CA ALA A 233 -9.42 -26.85 5.14
C ALA A 233 -8.99 -27.64 3.89
N LEU A 234 -8.84 -28.98 4.02
CA LEU A 234 -8.52 -29.86 2.91
C LEU A 234 -9.63 -29.84 1.84
N HIS A 235 -10.89 -29.89 2.27
CA HIS A 235 -12.04 -29.82 1.36
C HIS A 235 -12.08 -28.50 0.59
N LEU A 236 -11.90 -27.36 1.28
CA LEU A 236 -11.83 -26.04 0.63
C LEU A 236 -10.68 -25.96 -0.36
N ARG A 237 -9.47 -26.43 -0.02
CA ARG A 237 -8.33 -26.48 -0.96
C ARG A 237 -8.65 -27.31 -2.21
N GLY A 238 -9.37 -28.41 -2.07
CA GLY A 238 -9.81 -29.22 -3.21
C GLY A 238 -10.73 -28.46 -4.19
N ILE A 239 -11.60 -27.58 -3.67
CA ILE A 239 -12.52 -26.75 -4.48
C ILE A 239 -11.78 -25.55 -5.12
N LEU A 240 -10.86 -24.94 -4.36
CA LEU A 240 -10.12 -23.77 -4.81
C LEU A 240 -9.08 -24.12 -5.90
N GLY A 241 -8.68 -25.38 -5.97
CA GLY A 241 -7.70 -25.86 -6.95
C GLY A 241 -6.24 -25.65 -6.50
N PRO A 242 -5.29 -26.20 -7.23
CA PRO A 242 -3.86 -26.01 -6.95
C PRO A 242 -3.47 -24.54 -7.16
N GLU A 243 -2.43 -24.13 -6.41
CA GLU A 243 -1.77 -22.84 -6.56
C GLU A 243 -1.13 -22.67 -7.95
#